data_fd3482af340be9550a525806396fd2e7
#
_entry.id   fd3482af340be9550a525806396fd2e7
#
_cell.length_a   1.000
_cell.length_b   1.000
_cell.length_c   1.000
_cell.angle_alpha   90.00
_cell.angle_beta   90.00
_cell.angle_gamma   90.00
#
_symmetry.space_group_name_H-M   'P 1'
#
loop_
_entity.id
_entity.type
_entity.pdbx_description
1 polymer ?
#
loop_
_entity_poly.entity_id
_entity_poly.type
_entity_poly.pdbx_seq_one_letter_code
_entity_poly.pdbx_strand_id
1 'polypeptide(L)'
;MKESFSKHGGKLDEAVLQFGGRKSEWMDLSTGINPRPYPFKKVGQMLWERLPDDNDFEDIYKAAHNFWNVPKSSVVLGASGVSSLIAIIPFLNPLSTVSIQQPTYSEYKLSFERVGYKVLKTGGEINVIVNPNNPDGKIQKVNEILENHKRLTIIDESFCDLYPENSLINLANRPGFIILKSFGKFWGLAGLRLGFAIGRPE
;
A
#
# COMPACT_ATOMS: atom_id res chain seq x y z
N MET A 1 12.57 2.87 30.21
CA MET A 1 11.99 3.27 28.90
C MET A 1 11.11 2.12 28.44
N LYS A 2 9.79 2.28 28.36
CA LYS A 2 8.92 1.29 27.73
C LYS A 2 9.14 1.44 26.24
N GLU A 3 9.84 0.49 25.63
CA GLU A 3 9.90 0.37 24.18
C GLU A 3 8.46 0.30 23.65
N SER A 4 8.10 1.26 22.78
CA SER A 4 6.86 1.21 22.03
C SER A 4 7.00 0.09 21.02
N PHE A 5 6.57 -1.12 21.40
CA PHE A 5 6.46 -2.23 20.45
C PHE A 5 5.66 -1.74 19.24
N SER A 6 6.23 -1.91 18.04
CA SER A 6 5.51 -1.59 16.81
C SER A 6 4.21 -2.39 16.81
N LYS A 7 3.09 -1.70 16.60
CA LYS A 7 1.73 -2.28 16.65
C LYS A 7 1.39 -3.12 15.40
N HIS A 8 2.39 -3.73 14.74
CA HIS A 8 2.17 -4.54 13.56
C HIS A 8 2.02 -6.01 13.92
N GLY A 9 1.10 -6.69 13.23
CA GLY A 9 0.95 -8.13 13.31
C GLY A 9 2.11 -8.91 12.65
N GLY A 10 2.01 -10.25 12.64
CA GLY A 10 3.01 -11.13 12.02
C GLY A 10 4.20 -11.45 12.91
N LYS A 11 4.09 -11.26 14.23
CA LYS A 11 5.17 -11.46 15.20
C LYS A 11 5.03 -12.79 15.95
N LEU A 12 4.95 -13.89 15.20
CA LEU A 12 4.79 -15.21 15.80
C LEU A 12 5.93 -15.60 16.74
N ASP A 13 7.18 -15.18 16.46
CA ASP A 13 8.32 -15.48 17.32
C ASP A 13 8.19 -14.82 18.70
N GLU A 14 7.69 -13.57 18.76
CA GLU A 14 7.40 -12.90 20.03
C GLU A 14 6.26 -13.60 20.78
N ALA A 15 5.21 -14.04 20.06
CA ALA A 15 4.10 -14.78 20.67
C ALA A 15 4.57 -16.12 21.25
N VAL A 16 5.38 -16.86 20.53
CA VAL A 16 5.98 -18.12 21.02
C VAL A 16 6.85 -17.88 22.27
N LEU A 17 7.67 -16.84 22.25
CA LEU A 17 8.52 -16.49 23.42
C LEU A 17 7.66 -16.12 24.65
N GLN A 18 6.55 -15.44 24.46
CA GLN A 18 5.70 -14.96 25.53
C GLN A 18 4.76 -16.04 26.09
N PHE A 19 4.20 -16.86 25.22
CA PHE A 19 3.12 -17.81 25.57
C PHE A 19 3.51 -19.28 25.41
N GLY A 20 4.71 -19.57 24.88
CA GLY A 20 5.19 -20.94 24.64
C GLY A 20 4.60 -21.59 23.40
N GLY A 21 4.80 -22.91 23.27
CA GLY A 21 4.36 -23.70 22.12
C GLY A 21 5.35 -23.64 20.92
N ARG A 22 5.03 -24.40 19.89
CA ARG A 22 5.79 -24.39 18.63
C ARG A 22 5.13 -23.46 17.62
N LYS A 23 5.90 -22.74 16.83
CA LYS A 23 5.41 -21.80 15.79
C LYS A 23 4.37 -22.43 14.85
N SER A 24 4.50 -23.72 14.55
CA SER A 24 3.58 -24.50 13.71
C SER A 24 2.21 -24.77 14.34
N GLU A 25 2.07 -24.56 15.64
CA GLU A 25 0.82 -24.75 16.39
C GLU A 25 0.00 -23.46 16.49
N TRP A 26 0.59 -22.33 16.06
CA TRP A 26 -0.07 -21.04 16.10
C TRP A 26 -0.84 -20.74 14.81
N MET A 27 -2.03 -20.21 14.95
CA MET A 27 -2.78 -19.61 13.85
C MET A 27 -2.63 -18.09 13.92
N ASP A 28 -1.89 -17.52 12.96
CA ASP A 28 -1.69 -16.06 12.90
C ASP A 28 -2.88 -15.38 12.23
N LEU A 29 -3.69 -14.69 13.03
CA LEU A 29 -4.80 -13.85 12.56
C LEU A 29 -4.51 -12.34 12.75
N SER A 30 -3.25 -11.99 13.02
CA SER A 30 -2.85 -10.61 13.31
C SER A 30 -2.60 -9.76 12.06
N THR A 31 -2.63 -10.37 10.86
CA THR A 31 -2.44 -9.69 9.58
C THR A 31 -3.56 -10.05 8.60
N GLY A 32 -3.86 -9.13 7.68
CA GLY A 32 -4.80 -9.37 6.58
C GLY A 32 -4.14 -10.04 5.35
N ILE A 33 -3.12 -10.87 5.56
CA ILE A 33 -2.43 -11.58 4.47
C ILE A 33 -3.23 -12.83 4.12
N ASN A 34 -3.49 -13.04 2.82
CA ASN A 34 -4.13 -14.25 2.34
C ASN A 34 -3.31 -15.50 2.73
N PRO A 35 -3.88 -16.44 3.50
CA PRO A 35 -3.17 -17.65 3.91
C PRO A 35 -2.93 -18.64 2.76
N ARG A 36 -3.55 -18.42 1.61
CA ARG A 36 -3.34 -19.19 0.37
C ARG A 36 -2.61 -18.32 -0.64
N PRO A 37 -1.26 -18.32 -0.64
CA PRO A 37 -0.50 -17.47 -1.54
C PRO A 37 -0.71 -17.86 -3.00
N TYR A 38 -0.64 -16.87 -3.89
CA TYR A 38 -0.67 -17.10 -5.32
C TYR A 38 0.49 -18.03 -5.73
N PRO A 39 0.23 -19.12 -6.45
CA PRO A 39 1.27 -20.04 -6.87
C PRO A 39 2.12 -19.40 -7.97
N PHE A 40 3.43 -19.36 -7.79
CA PHE A 40 4.37 -18.90 -8.80
C PHE A 40 5.48 -19.93 -9.03
N LYS A 41 6.03 -19.95 -10.24
CA LYS A 41 7.15 -20.83 -10.59
C LYS A 41 8.41 -20.43 -9.82
N LYS A 42 9.28 -21.40 -9.54
CA LYS A 42 10.59 -21.08 -8.97
C LYS A 42 11.33 -20.10 -9.87
N VAL A 43 11.84 -19.05 -9.26
CA VAL A 43 12.66 -18.05 -9.94
C VAL A 43 14.04 -18.66 -10.20
N GLY A 44 14.53 -18.56 -11.43
CA GLY A 44 15.86 -19.08 -11.81
C GLY A 44 16.96 -18.35 -11.06
N GLN A 45 18.06 -19.07 -10.75
CA GLN A 45 19.17 -18.51 -9.99
C GLN A 45 19.76 -17.24 -10.62
N MET A 46 19.90 -17.22 -11.94
CA MET A 46 20.43 -16.06 -12.69
C MET A 46 19.70 -14.74 -12.44
N LEU A 47 18.39 -14.81 -12.13
CA LEU A 47 17.60 -13.60 -11.80
C LEU A 47 17.92 -13.01 -10.42
N TRP A 48 18.63 -13.77 -9.56
CA TRP A 48 19.12 -13.29 -8.27
C TRP A 48 20.53 -12.69 -8.37
N GLU A 49 21.26 -13.00 -9.44
CA GLU A 49 22.67 -12.67 -9.61
C GLU A 49 22.89 -11.40 -10.43
N ARG A 50 21.92 -11.03 -11.28
CA ARG A 50 22.01 -9.85 -12.13
C ARG A 50 21.11 -8.72 -11.64
N LEU A 51 21.46 -7.50 -11.97
CA LEU A 51 20.54 -6.36 -11.82
C LEU A 51 19.42 -6.47 -12.88
N PRO A 52 18.18 -6.08 -12.55
CA PRO A 52 17.14 -5.94 -13.55
C PRO A 52 17.50 -4.84 -14.55
N ASP A 53 17.12 -5.05 -15.81
CA ASP A 53 17.28 -4.07 -16.88
C ASP A 53 15.94 -3.44 -17.28
N ASP A 54 15.98 -2.54 -18.28
CA ASP A 54 14.79 -1.80 -18.71
C ASP A 54 13.66 -2.73 -19.20
N ASN A 55 14.00 -3.85 -19.86
CA ASN A 55 13.01 -4.80 -20.34
C ASN A 55 12.28 -5.51 -19.19
N ASP A 56 13.00 -5.84 -18.12
CA ASP A 56 12.40 -6.44 -16.92
C ASP A 56 11.37 -5.48 -16.28
N PHE A 57 11.71 -4.19 -16.22
CA PHE A 57 10.78 -3.17 -15.72
C PHE A 57 9.60 -2.94 -16.65
N GLU A 58 9.83 -2.88 -17.97
CA GLU A 58 8.74 -2.74 -18.94
C GLU A 58 7.74 -3.88 -18.85
N ASP A 59 8.19 -5.11 -18.73
CA ASP A 59 7.31 -6.28 -18.65
C ASP A 59 6.43 -6.26 -17.42
N ILE A 60 6.98 -5.91 -16.25
CA ILE A 60 6.18 -5.80 -15.02
C ILE A 60 5.18 -4.63 -15.11
N TYR A 61 5.56 -3.50 -15.72
CA TYR A 61 4.66 -2.35 -15.88
C TYR A 61 3.55 -2.64 -16.89
N LYS A 62 3.84 -3.30 -18.00
CA LYS A 62 2.83 -3.78 -18.95
C LYS A 62 1.86 -4.75 -18.30
N ALA A 63 2.37 -5.71 -17.50
CA ALA A 63 1.52 -6.64 -16.77
C ALA A 63 0.61 -5.92 -15.78
N ALA A 64 1.15 -4.97 -15.01
CA ALA A 64 0.39 -4.16 -14.06
C ALA A 64 -0.68 -3.31 -14.75
N HIS A 65 -0.34 -2.64 -15.87
CA HIS A 65 -1.28 -1.89 -16.69
C HIS A 65 -2.47 -2.75 -17.14
N ASN A 66 -2.18 -3.93 -17.67
CA ASN A 66 -3.20 -4.84 -18.19
C ASN A 66 -4.07 -5.40 -17.05
N PHE A 67 -3.45 -5.81 -15.94
CA PHE A 67 -4.17 -6.45 -14.84
C PHE A 67 -5.14 -5.50 -14.13
N TRP A 68 -4.71 -4.28 -13.82
CA TRP A 68 -5.55 -3.31 -13.13
C TRP A 68 -6.31 -2.36 -14.06
N ASN A 69 -6.24 -2.55 -15.39
CA ASN A 69 -6.84 -1.65 -16.37
C ASN A 69 -6.43 -0.19 -16.15
N VAL A 70 -5.13 0.04 -15.93
CA VAL A 70 -4.58 1.37 -15.64
C VAL A 70 -4.85 2.31 -16.82
N PRO A 71 -5.33 3.54 -16.59
CA PRO A 71 -5.54 4.51 -17.67
C PRO A 71 -4.26 4.77 -18.47
N LYS A 72 -4.38 4.88 -19.79
CA LYS A 72 -3.22 5.05 -20.71
C LYS A 72 -2.35 6.27 -20.41
N SER A 73 -2.94 7.32 -19.83
CA SER A 73 -2.22 8.55 -19.43
C SER A 73 -1.48 8.43 -18.10
N SER A 74 -1.64 7.31 -17.40
CA SER A 74 -1.02 7.07 -16.11
C SER A 74 0.21 6.20 -16.27
N VAL A 75 1.18 6.40 -15.39
CA VAL A 75 2.39 5.57 -15.27
C VAL A 75 2.28 4.66 -14.06
N VAL A 76 2.99 3.56 -14.10
CA VAL A 76 3.13 2.59 -13.01
C VAL A 76 4.58 2.63 -12.53
N LEU A 77 4.79 2.76 -11.23
CA LEU A 77 6.10 2.71 -10.59
C LEU A 77 6.13 1.58 -9.58
N GLY A 78 7.04 0.63 -9.74
CA GLY A 78 7.30 -0.45 -8.79
C GLY A 78 8.16 0.00 -7.63
N ALA A 79 7.92 -0.56 -6.43
CA ALA A 79 8.67 -0.25 -5.23
C ALA A 79 8.79 -1.48 -4.30
N SER A 80 9.73 -1.43 -3.36
CA SER A 80 9.96 -2.50 -2.37
C SER A 80 8.84 -2.59 -1.33
N GLY A 81 7.61 -2.82 -1.82
CA GLY A 81 6.37 -2.86 -1.06
C GLY A 81 5.77 -1.46 -0.85
N VAL A 82 4.45 -1.43 -0.60
CA VAL A 82 3.72 -0.17 -0.34
C VAL A 82 4.29 0.57 0.87
N SER A 83 4.87 -0.12 1.85
CA SER A 83 5.49 0.53 3.03
C SER A 83 6.61 1.50 2.66
N SER A 84 7.41 1.19 1.62
CA SER A 84 8.46 2.11 1.14
C SER A 84 7.85 3.35 0.48
N LEU A 85 6.76 3.19 -0.27
CA LEU A 85 6.02 4.32 -0.85
C LEU A 85 5.42 5.21 0.25
N ILE A 86 4.79 4.62 1.27
CA ILE A 86 4.25 5.35 2.43
C ILE A 86 5.34 6.20 3.11
N ALA A 87 6.56 5.66 3.22
CA ALA A 87 7.67 6.38 3.84
C ALA A 87 8.19 7.55 2.99
N ILE A 88 8.09 7.45 1.65
CA ILE A 88 8.65 8.46 0.72
C ILE A 88 7.62 9.55 0.36
N ILE A 89 6.35 9.20 0.24
CA ILE A 89 5.28 10.11 -0.19
C ILE A 89 5.26 11.44 0.59
N PRO A 90 5.48 11.49 1.92
CA PRO A 90 5.52 12.78 2.63
C PRO A 90 6.60 13.76 2.17
N PHE A 91 7.62 13.29 1.43
CA PHE A 91 8.69 14.15 0.88
C PHE A 91 8.41 14.66 -0.53
N LEU A 92 7.35 14.18 -1.20
CA LEU A 92 7.04 14.60 -2.57
C LEU A 92 6.62 16.07 -2.66
N ASN A 93 6.08 16.61 -1.59
CA ASN A 93 5.61 17.99 -1.59
C ASN A 93 5.78 18.62 -0.20
N PRO A 94 6.36 19.82 -0.07
CA PRO A 94 6.58 20.50 1.21
C PRO A 94 5.27 21.11 1.75
N LEU A 95 4.18 20.36 1.74
CA LEU A 95 2.90 20.75 2.33
C LEU A 95 2.95 20.56 3.86
N SER A 96 2.05 21.23 4.57
CA SER A 96 2.09 21.23 6.04
C SER A 96 0.99 20.40 6.69
N THR A 97 -0.05 20.01 5.93
CA THR A 97 -1.23 19.35 6.48
C THR A 97 -1.65 18.12 5.66
N VAL A 98 -2.03 17.06 6.37
CA VAL A 98 -2.57 15.83 5.77
C VAL A 98 -3.85 15.42 6.48
N SER A 99 -4.88 15.08 5.70
CA SER A 99 -6.10 14.46 6.21
C SER A 99 -5.96 12.96 6.22
N ILE A 100 -6.14 12.35 7.39
CA ILE A 100 -6.15 10.89 7.56
C ILE A 100 -7.33 10.54 8.45
N GLN A 101 -8.38 9.97 7.87
CA GLN A 101 -9.56 9.56 8.62
C GLN A 101 -9.24 8.31 9.45
N GLN A 102 -9.48 8.38 10.74
CA GLN A 102 -9.26 7.27 11.69
C GLN A 102 -10.58 6.53 11.98
N PRO A 103 -10.56 5.22 12.28
CA PRO A 103 -9.36 4.36 12.29
C PRO A 103 -8.91 3.98 10.88
N THR A 104 -7.59 3.92 10.66
CA THR A 104 -6.99 3.39 9.43
C THR A 104 -5.57 2.88 9.71
N TYR A 105 -4.86 2.38 8.68
CA TYR A 105 -3.52 1.86 8.81
C TYR A 105 -2.55 2.90 9.39
N SER A 106 -1.98 2.58 10.55
CA SER A 106 -1.25 3.53 11.40
C SER A 106 0.02 4.12 10.77
N GLU A 107 0.65 3.40 9.81
CA GLU A 107 1.89 3.86 9.18
C GLU A 107 1.72 5.18 8.42
N TYR A 108 0.55 5.45 7.86
CA TYR A 108 0.31 6.75 7.22
C TYR A 108 0.50 7.89 8.21
N LYS A 109 -0.18 7.82 9.36
CA LYS A 109 -0.06 8.85 10.39
C LYS A 109 1.40 9.00 10.85
N LEU A 110 2.06 7.88 11.15
CA LEU A 110 3.45 7.88 11.65
C LEU A 110 4.43 8.47 10.62
N SER A 111 4.29 8.13 9.33
CA SER A 111 5.16 8.64 8.27
C SER A 111 5.03 10.15 8.08
N PHE A 112 3.81 10.67 8.07
CA PHE A 112 3.59 12.11 7.94
C PHE A 112 4.04 12.89 9.18
N GLU A 113 3.75 12.40 10.39
CA GLU A 113 4.18 13.04 11.64
C GLU A 113 5.71 13.10 11.78
N ARG A 114 6.43 12.05 11.34
CA ARG A 114 7.91 12.00 11.38
C ARG A 114 8.58 13.12 10.59
N VAL A 115 7.94 13.62 9.55
CA VAL A 115 8.47 14.72 8.73
C VAL A 115 7.77 16.05 9.00
N GLY A 116 7.02 16.15 10.11
CA GLY A 116 6.50 17.40 10.64
C GLY A 116 5.13 17.82 10.09
N TYR A 117 4.38 16.94 9.41
CA TYR A 117 3.03 17.28 8.99
C TYR A 117 2.05 17.32 10.16
N LYS A 118 1.15 18.29 10.11
CA LYS A 118 -0.04 18.31 10.98
C LYS A 118 -1.10 17.34 10.44
N VAL A 119 -1.39 16.30 11.20
CA VAL A 119 -2.42 15.32 10.83
C VAL A 119 -3.79 15.82 11.27
N LEU A 120 -4.73 15.88 10.34
CA LEU A 120 -6.10 16.34 10.52
C LEU A 120 -7.07 15.20 10.20
N LYS A 121 -8.33 15.31 10.67
CA LYS A 121 -9.41 14.40 10.25
C LYS A 121 -9.90 14.74 8.84
N THR A 122 -9.97 16.01 8.51
CA THR A 122 -10.45 16.55 7.22
C THR A 122 -9.77 17.87 6.91
N GLY A 123 -9.80 18.30 5.64
CA GLY A 123 -9.39 19.66 5.24
C GLY A 123 -7.89 19.84 5.05
N GLY A 124 -7.07 18.80 5.14
CA GLY A 124 -5.63 18.85 4.80
C GLY A 124 -5.39 19.06 3.31
N GLU A 125 -4.21 19.54 2.97
CA GLU A 125 -3.79 19.73 1.56
C GLU A 125 -3.51 18.38 0.88
N ILE A 126 -3.01 17.41 1.64
CA ILE A 126 -2.93 16.01 1.25
C ILE A 126 -4.11 15.26 1.85
N ASN A 127 -4.71 14.35 1.10
CA ASN A 127 -5.74 13.44 1.58
C ASN A 127 -5.26 11.99 1.44
N VAL A 128 -5.27 11.22 2.52
CA VAL A 128 -4.92 9.79 2.52
C VAL A 128 -6.17 8.97 2.79
N ILE A 129 -6.44 8.06 1.88
CA ILE A 129 -7.62 7.19 1.85
C ILE A 129 -7.15 5.75 1.71
N VAL A 130 -7.71 4.84 2.48
CA VAL A 130 -7.52 3.40 2.32
C VAL A 130 -8.83 2.80 1.79
N ASN A 131 -8.78 2.05 0.68
CA ASN A 131 -9.95 1.54 -0.02
C ASN A 131 -9.75 0.09 -0.51
N PRO A 132 -10.48 -0.89 0.02
CA PRO A 132 -11.27 -0.86 1.25
C PRO A 132 -10.41 -0.49 2.46
N ASN A 133 -11.01 0.21 3.43
CA ASN A 133 -10.26 0.66 4.60
C ASN A 133 -9.88 -0.51 5.52
N ASN A 134 -8.72 -0.42 6.11
CA ASN A 134 -8.27 -1.31 7.19
C ASN A 134 -8.31 -0.50 8.51
N PRO A 135 -9.12 -0.89 9.55
CA PRO A 135 -9.57 -2.27 9.79
C PRO A 135 -11.04 -2.57 9.45
N ASP A 136 -11.87 -1.59 9.12
CA ASP A 136 -13.33 -1.73 9.10
C ASP A 136 -13.91 -2.20 7.74
N GLY A 137 -13.07 -2.33 6.70
CA GLY A 137 -13.49 -2.76 5.37
C GLY A 137 -14.34 -1.74 4.60
N LYS A 138 -14.45 -0.50 5.08
CA LYS A 138 -15.26 0.53 4.46
C LYS A 138 -14.77 0.82 3.04
N ILE A 139 -15.72 0.76 2.07
CA ILE A 139 -15.48 1.16 0.69
C ILE A 139 -15.78 2.65 0.55
N GLN A 140 -14.88 3.36 -0.13
CA GLN A 140 -14.96 4.80 -0.29
C GLN A 140 -15.78 5.18 -1.53
N LYS A 141 -16.50 6.29 -1.45
CA LYS A 141 -17.30 6.80 -2.56
C LYS A 141 -16.51 7.83 -3.37
N VAL A 142 -16.50 7.68 -4.70
CA VAL A 142 -15.78 8.58 -5.61
C VAL A 142 -16.15 10.05 -5.39
N ASN A 143 -17.45 10.36 -5.26
CA ASN A 143 -17.91 11.73 -5.09
C ASN A 143 -17.35 12.36 -3.80
N GLU A 144 -17.39 11.63 -2.68
CA GLU A 144 -16.83 12.12 -1.41
C GLU A 144 -15.32 12.39 -1.52
N ILE A 145 -14.60 11.58 -2.30
CA ILE A 145 -13.17 11.76 -2.55
C ILE A 145 -12.92 13.02 -3.36
N LEU A 146 -13.67 13.21 -4.44
CA LEU A 146 -13.49 14.35 -5.34
C LEU A 146 -13.84 15.69 -4.65
N GLU A 147 -14.88 15.72 -3.83
CA GLU A 147 -15.25 16.89 -3.03
C GLU A 147 -14.17 17.29 -2.00
N ASN A 148 -13.46 16.30 -1.46
CA ASN A 148 -12.40 16.52 -0.46
C ASN A 148 -10.99 16.61 -1.07
N HIS A 149 -10.85 16.42 -2.39
CA HIS A 149 -9.56 16.56 -3.07
C HIS A 149 -9.12 18.03 -3.09
N LYS A 150 -7.85 18.26 -2.76
CA LYS A 150 -7.23 19.58 -2.84
C LYS A 150 -6.01 19.56 -3.76
N ARG A 151 -4.87 19.15 -3.23
CA ARG A 151 -3.61 19.11 -4.00
C ARG A 151 -3.14 17.71 -4.32
N LEU A 152 -3.18 16.82 -3.32
CA LEU A 152 -2.76 15.43 -3.48
C LEU A 152 -3.73 14.52 -2.74
N THR A 153 -4.19 13.48 -3.41
CA THR A 153 -4.96 12.39 -2.82
C THR A 153 -4.26 11.07 -3.07
N ILE A 154 -3.92 10.38 -1.99
CA ILE A 154 -3.29 9.06 -1.99
C ILE A 154 -4.39 8.07 -1.66
N ILE A 155 -4.58 7.07 -2.52
CA ILE A 155 -5.58 6.03 -2.35
C ILE A 155 -4.86 4.68 -2.26
N ASP A 156 -4.83 4.11 -1.06
CA ASP A 156 -4.24 2.79 -0.82
C ASP A 156 -5.27 1.70 -1.11
N GLU A 157 -5.04 0.99 -2.19
CA GLU A 157 -5.85 -0.15 -2.62
C GLU A 157 -5.15 -1.51 -2.34
N SER A 158 -4.41 -1.62 -1.25
CA SER A 158 -3.70 -2.86 -0.88
C SER A 158 -4.62 -4.07 -0.71
N PHE A 159 -5.92 -3.86 -0.45
CA PHE A 159 -6.92 -4.92 -0.31
C PHE A 159 -7.94 -4.96 -1.46
N CYS A 160 -7.90 -4.02 -2.39
CA CYS A 160 -8.96 -3.83 -3.37
C CYS A 160 -9.03 -4.92 -4.44
N ASP A 161 -7.95 -5.68 -4.65
CA ASP A 161 -7.94 -6.80 -5.61
C ASP A 161 -8.91 -7.92 -5.21
N LEU A 162 -9.41 -7.92 -3.96
CA LEU A 162 -10.50 -8.79 -3.51
C LEU A 162 -11.86 -8.35 -4.08
N TYR A 163 -12.02 -7.05 -4.36
CA TYR A 163 -13.24 -6.41 -4.86
C TYR A 163 -12.89 -5.43 -5.98
N PRO A 164 -12.43 -5.93 -7.15
CA PRO A 164 -11.88 -5.08 -8.21
C PRO A 164 -12.91 -4.08 -8.78
N GLU A 165 -14.20 -4.36 -8.66
CA GLU A 165 -15.29 -3.46 -9.03
C GLU A 165 -15.36 -2.18 -8.20
N ASN A 166 -14.74 -2.19 -7.01
CA ASN A 166 -14.64 -1.03 -6.13
C ASN A 166 -13.33 -0.26 -6.29
N SER A 167 -12.51 -0.63 -7.28
CA SER A 167 -11.24 0.05 -7.53
C SER A 167 -11.46 1.46 -8.07
N LEU A 168 -10.69 2.38 -7.54
CA LEU A 168 -10.65 3.78 -7.93
C LEU A 168 -9.51 4.07 -8.91
N ILE A 169 -9.00 3.03 -9.57
CA ILE A 169 -7.85 3.11 -10.48
C ILE A 169 -8.03 4.17 -11.58
N ASN A 170 -9.27 4.42 -12.01
CA ASN A 170 -9.57 5.46 -13.00
C ASN A 170 -9.24 6.88 -12.52
N LEU A 171 -9.11 7.11 -11.21
CA LEU A 171 -8.68 8.41 -10.70
C LEU A 171 -7.19 8.67 -10.94
N ALA A 172 -6.40 7.63 -11.22
CA ALA A 172 -4.98 7.75 -11.53
C ALA A 172 -4.71 8.63 -12.79
N ASN A 173 -5.70 8.84 -13.67
CA ASN A 173 -5.57 9.71 -14.82
C ASN A 173 -5.79 11.21 -14.50
N ARG A 174 -6.10 11.54 -13.25
CA ARG A 174 -6.33 12.92 -12.80
C ARG A 174 -5.08 13.48 -12.12
N PRO A 175 -4.74 14.76 -12.35
CA PRO A 175 -3.66 15.41 -11.60
C PRO A 175 -3.87 15.30 -10.08
N GLY A 176 -2.80 15.09 -9.34
CA GLY A 176 -2.85 15.04 -7.89
C GLY A 176 -3.46 13.75 -7.29
N PHE A 177 -3.62 12.69 -8.08
CA PHE A 177 -4.04 11.38 -7.57
C PHE A 177 -2.95 10.33 -7.69
N ILE A 178 -2.70 9.59 -6.63
CA ILE A 178 -1.79 8.43 -6.59
C ILE A 178 -2.56 7.24 -6.03
N ILE A 179 -2.61 6.15 -6.78
CA ILE A 179 -3.19 4.89 -6.35
C ILE A 179 -2.07 3.93 -5.97
N LEU A 180 -2.15 3.31 -4.81
CA LEU A 180 -1.19 2.31 -4.35
C LEU A 180 -1.77 0.91 -4.47
N LYS A 181 -0.98 -0.04 -4.96
CA LYS A 181 -1.32 -1.46 -5.08
C LYS A 181 -0.27 -2.33 -4.41
N SER A 182 -0.68 -3.46 -3.81
CA SER A 182 0.18 -4.33 -3.02
C SER A 182 0.06 -5.80 -3.41
N PHE A 183 1.19 -6.49 -3.50
CA PHE A 183 1.22 -7.96 -3.62
C PHE A 183 1.25 -8.70 -2.27
N GLY A 184 1.37 -7.97 -1.18
CA GLY A 184 1.50 -8.56 0.15
C GLY A 184 0.21 -9.05 0.79
N LYS A 185 -0.96 -8.65 0.29
CA LYS A 185 -2.26 -8.90 0.94
C LYS A 185 -3.08 -9.95 0.19
N PHE A 186 -3.86 -9.56 -0.79
CA PHE A 186 -4.70 -10.46 -1.59
C PHE A 186 -3.90 -11.62 -2.22
N TRP A 187 -2.73 -11.33 -2.76
CA TRP A 187 -1.87 -12.31 -3.40
C TRP A 187 -1.15 -13.25 -2.41
N GLY A 188 -1.14 -12.93 -1.10
CA GLY A 188 -0.45 -13.71 -0.08
C GLY A 188 1.09 -13.72 -0.20
N LEU A 189 1.66 -12.78 -0.95
CA LEU A 189 3.09 -12.72 -1.27
C LEU A 189 3.81 -11.62 -0.49
N ALA A 190 3.53 -11.51 0.80
CA ALA A 190 4.10 -10.44 1.65
C ALA A 190 5.64 -10.41 1.64
N GLY A 191 6.30 -11.57 1.56
CA GLY A 191 7.76 -11.70 1.50
C GLY A 191 8.38 -11.22 0.18
N LEU A 192 7.60 -11.12 -0.91
CA LEU A 192 8.07 -10.62 -2.21
C LEU A 192 8.49 -9.15 -2.14
N ARG A 193 7.94 -8.38 -1.22
CA ARG A 193 8.20 -6.95 -1.06
C ARG A 193 7.96 -6.17 -2.35
N LEU A 194 6.80 -6.37 -3.00
CA LEU A 194 6.39 -5.66 -4.21
C LEU A 194 5.14 -4.83 -3.96
N GLY A 195 5.19 -3.57 -4.35
CA GLY A 195 4.07 -2.64 -4.37
C GLY A 195 4.22 -1.67 -5.54
N PHE A 196 3.16 -0.96 -5.86
CA PHE A 196 3.11 -0.03 -6.97
C PHE A 196 2.47 1.29 -6.58
N ALA A 197 3.01 2.38 -7.15
CA ALA A 197 2.34 3.67 -7.22
C ALA A 197 1.90 3.92 -8.67
N ILE A 198 0.68 4.37 -8.83
CA ILE A 198 0.04 4.57 -10.14
C ILE A 198 -0.57 5.97 -10.16
N GLY A 199 -0.18 6.79 -11.13
CA GLY A 199 -0.65 8.17 -11.26
C GLY A 199 -0.16 8.82 -12.53
N ARG A 200 -0.39 10.12 -12.68
CA ARG A 200 0.18 10.89 -13.79
C ARG A 200 1.66 11.19 -13.54
N PRO A 201 2.47 11.34 -14.59
CA PRO A 201 3.91 11.61 -14.49
C PRO A 201 4.27 13.06 -14.11
N GLU A 202 3.36 13.82 -13.55
CA GLU A 202 3.53 15.26 -13.21
C GLU A 202 4.06 15.45 -11.79
#